data_8a94999c4b9489e33ab79ff03235da47
#
_entry.id   8a94999c4b9489e33ab79ff03235da47
#
_cell.length_a   1.000
_cell.length_b   1.000
_cell.length_c   1.000
_cell.angle_alpha   90.00
_cell.angle_beta   90.00
_cell.angle_gamma   90.00
#
_symmetry.space_group_name_H-M   'P 1'
#
loop_
_entity.id
_entity.type
_entity.pdbx_description
1 polymer ?
#
loop_
_entity_poly.entity_id
_entity_poly.type
_entity_poly.pdbx_seq_one_letter_code
_entity_poly.pdbx_strand_id
1 'polypeptide(L)'
;GTEFDLVIAESVVNFTGTPRVATTINGMLPGPTLRWRQGDTVTIRVTNRLHEHTSIHWHGIILPFQMDGVPGISFAGIAPGETFTYQFKVEQTGSYWYHSHSGCQEMTGVYGGIVIDPATGVDGVRADRDYTILLSDWTDEDPMRVLSKLKVQSDYYNYIKPTVFDFFRDVSN
;
A
#
# COMPACT_ATOMS: atom_id res chain seq x y z
N GLY A 1 -17.85 -6.42 -1.50
CA GLY A 1 -17.84 -7.74 -0.86
C GLY A 1 -17.45 -7.68 0.60
N THR A 2 -17.64 -8.79 1.31
CA THR A 2 -17.32 -8.91 2.75
C THR A 2 -16.21 -9.91 3.04
N GLU A 3 -15.90 -10.79 2.08
CA GLU A 3 -14.80 -11.76 2.20
C GLU A 3 -13.78 -11.57 1.09
N PHE A 4 -12.49 -11.60 1.47
CA PHE A 4 -11.38 -11.40 0.56
C PHE A 4 -10.24 -12.38 0.90
N ASP A 5 -9.60 -12.90 -0.14
CA ASP A 5 -8.40 -13.72 -0.03
C ASP A 5 -7.25 -12.99 -0.73
N LEU A 6 -6.22 -12.65 0.02
CA LEU A 6 -5.03 -11.97 -0.46
C LEU A 6 -3.82 -12.89 -0.30
N VAL A 7 -3.11 -13.12 -1.38
CA VAL A 7 -1.87 -13.90 -1.39
C VAL A 7 -0.71 -12.97 -1.69
N ILE A 8 0.21 -12.83 -0.75
CA ILE A 8 1.44 -12.05 -0.90
C ILE A 8 2.53 -12.97 -1.39
N ALA A 9 3.09 -12.68 -2.56
CA ALA A 9 4.10 -13.51 -3.21
C ALA A 9 5.03 -12.67 -4.08
N GLU A 10 6.21 -13.20 -4.39
CA GLU A 10 7.11 -12.60 -5.38
C GLU A 10 6.61 -12.86 -6.80
N SER A 11 6.77 -11.85 -7.65
CA SER A 11 6.45 -11.94 -9.08
C SER A 11 7.44 -11.08 -9.88
N VAL A 12 7.73 -11.50 -11.10
CA VAL A 12 8.57 -10.70 -12.00
C VAL A 12 7.70 -9.62 -12.65
N VAL A 13 8.14 -8.36 -12.55
CA VAL A 13 7.53 -7.20 -13.18
C VAL A 13 8.55 -6.49 -14.08
N ASN A 14 8.06 -5.66 -15.01
CA ASN A 14 8.92 -4.88 -15.90
C ASN A 14 8.25 -3.52 -16.20
N PHE A 15 8.57 -2.50 -15.41
CA PHE A 15 8.03 -1.15 -15.61
C PHE A 15 9.01 -0.23 -16.35
N THR A 16 10.31 -0.51 -16.28
CA THR A 16 11.38 0.37 -16.76
C THR A 16 12.08 -0.15 -18.02
N GLY A 17 11.69 -1.34 -18.50
CA GLY A 17 12.38 -2.07 -19.55
C GLY A 17 13.34 -3.17 -19.00
N THR A 18 13.53 -3.21 -17.68
CA THR A 18 14.37 -4.20 -17.01
C THR A 18 13.51 -5.06 -16.08
N PRO A 19 13.49 -6.40 -16.23
CA PRO A 19 12.77 -7.28 -15.31
C PRO A 19 13.30 -7.17 -13.88
N ARG A 20 12.39 -7.08 -12.91
CA ARG A 20 12.67 -7.03 -11.47
C ARG A 20 11.72 -7.94 -10.72
N VAL A 21 12.16 -8.45 -9.58
CA VAL A 21 11.30 -9.15 -8.64
C VAL A 21 10.59 -8.10 -7.80
N ALA A 22 9.26 -8.16 -7.78
CA ALA A 22 8.39 -7.35 -6.94
C ALA A 22 7.66 -8.25 -5.95
N THR A 23 7.19 -7.67 -4.85
CA THR A 23 6.28 -8.31 -3.92
C THR A 23 4.86 -7.92 -4.30
N THR A 24 4.07 -8.88 -4.76
CA THR A 24 2.73 -8.64 -5.31
C THR A 24 1.64 -9.19 -4.40
N ILE A 25 0.42 -8.67 -4.56
CA ILE A 25 -0.78 -9.18 -3.93
C ILE A 25 -1.69 -9.76 -5.00
N ASN A 26 -1.96 -11.07 -4.93
CA ASN A 26 -2.69 -11.84 -5.95
C ASN A 26 -2.07 -11.71 -7.35
N GLY A 27 -0.73 -11.61 -7.43
CA GLY A 27 0.00 -11.42 -8.69
C GLY A 27 -0.14 -10.02 -9.30
N MET A 28 -0.71 -9.06 -8.59
CA MET A 28 -0.97 -7.69 -9.04
C MET A 28 -0.08 -6.69 -8.30
N LEU A 29 0.29 -5.61 -8.99
CA LEU A 29 0.95 -4.42 -8.45
C LEU A 29 0.42 -3.18 -9.18
N PRO A 30 -0.28 -2.25 -8.49
CA PRO A 30 -0.80 -2.37 -7.12
C PRO A 30 -1.66 -3.61 -6.92
N GLY A 31 -1.80 -4.05 -5.65
CA GLY A 31 -2.74 -5.10 -5.27
C GLY A 31 -4.20 -4.72 -5.58
N PRO A 32 -5.15 -5.67 -5.45
CA PRO A 32 -6.55 -5.42 -5.79
C PRO A 32 -7.16 -4.30 -4.93
N THR A 33 -7.99 -3.46 -5.54
CA THR A 33 -8.81 -2.51 -4.78
C THR A 33 -9.90 -3.26 -4.03
N LEU A 34 -9.92 -3.10 -2.70
CA LEU A 34 -10.93 -3.68 -1.83
C LEU A 34 -12.11 -2.72 -1.71
N ARG A 35 -13.31 -3.17 -2.09
CA ARG A 35 -14.51 -2.35 -1.97
C ARG A 35 -15.42 -2.92 -0.90
N TRP A 36 -15.60 -2.14 0.16
CA TRP A 36 -16.40 -2.44 1.34
C TRP A 36 -17.65 -1.57 1.39
N ARG A 37 -18.50 -1.83 2.36
CA ARG A 37 -19.65 -1.00 2.66
C ARG A 37 -19.66 -0.70 4.16
N GLN A 38 -19.95 0.54 4.51
CA GLN A 38 -20.13 0.96 5.90
C GLN A 38 -21.18 0.10 6.60
N GLY A 39 -20.88 -0.37 7.80
CA GLY A 39 -21.73 -1.24 8.60
C GLY A 39 -21.50 -2.73 8.40
N ASP A 40 -20.86 -3.14 7.28
CA ASP A 40 -20.53 -4.55 7.04
C ASP A 40 -19.39 -5.00 7.97
N THR A 41 -19.36 -6.30 8.25
CA THR A 41 -18.17 -6.94 8.83
C THR A 41 -17.38 -7.57 7.69
N VAL A 42 -16.12 -7.17 7.55
CA VAL A 42 -15.22 -7.74 6.54
C VAL A 42 -14.33 -8.81 7.15
N THR A 43 -14.06 -9.84 6.37
CA THR A 43 -13.13 -10.92 6.68
C THR A 43 -12.10 -11.00 5.57
N ILE A 44 -10.84 -10.79 5.90
CA ILE A 44 -9.75 -10.75 4.93
C ILE A 44 -8.68 -11.74 5.35
N ARG A 45 -8.50 -12.80 4.57
CA ARG A 45 -7.49 -13.83 4.79
C ARG A 45 -6.25 -13.47 3.99
N VAL A 46 -5.15 -13.22 4.67
CA VAL A 46 -3.86 -12.87 4.06
C VAL A 46 -2.90 -14.04 4.20
N THR A 47 -2.54 -14.65 3.09
CA THR A 47 -1.58 -15.78 3.02
C THR A 47 -0.21 -15.27 2.61
N ASN A 48 0.79 -15.54 3.42
CA ASN A 48 2.19 -15.19 3.16
C ASN A 48 2.89 -16.32 2.38
N ARG A 49 3.29 -16.06 1.14
CA ARG A 49 4.12 -16.96 0.32
C ARG A 49 5.55 -16.43 0.13
N LEU A 50 5.95 -15.43 0.89
CA LEU A 50 7.34 -14.96 0.93
C LEU A 50 8.18 -15.87 1.82
N HIS A 51 9.49 -15.67 1.74
CA HIS A 51 10.47 -16.33 2.63
C HIS A 51 10.71 -15.57 3.94
N GLU A 52 10.07 -14.43 4.12
CA GLU A 52 10.16 -13.56 5.29
C GLU A 52 8.76 -13.23 5.84
N HIS A 53 8.70 -12.66 7.04
CA HIS A 53 7.45 -12.19 7.63
C HIS A 53 6.85 -11.05 6.81
N THR A 54 5.53 -11.00 6.76
CA THR A 54 4.77 -9.91 6.14
C THR A 54 3.64 -9.43 7.05
N SER A 55 2.98 -8.38 6.65
CA SER A 55 1.83 -7.82 7.35
C SER A 55 0.99 -6.98 6.40
N ILE A 56 -0.27 -6.71 6.75
CA ILE A 56 -1.09 -5.69 6.11
C ILE A 56 -1.61 -4.75 7.17
N HIS A 57 -1.29 -3.47 7.01
CA HIS A 57 -1.87 -2.37 7.76
C HIS A 57 -2.97 -1.70 6.94
N TRP A 58 -4.08 -1.38 7.59
CA TRP A 58 -5.27 -0.75 6.99
C TRP A 58 -5.21 0.75 7.26
N HIS A 59 -4.52 1.48 6.40
CA HIS A 59 -4.16 2.87 6.65
C HIS A 59 -5.40 3.79 6.73
N GLY A 60 -5.57 4.43 7.89
CA GLY A 60 -6.66 5.37 8.15
C GLY A 60 -7.99 4.70 8.53
N ILE A 61 -8.03 3.39 8.73
CA ILE A 61 -9.24 2.65 9.10
C ILE A 61 -9.36 2.58 10.64
N ILE A 62 -10.56 2.86 11.14
CA ILE A 62 -10.94 2.66 12.52
C ILE A 62 -11.30 1.19 12.72
N LEU A 63 -10.51 0.47 13.53
CA LEU A 63 -10.64 -0.96 13.72
C LEU A 63 -10.07 -1.40 15.10
N PRO A 64 -10.37 -2.62 15.56
CA PRO A 64 -9.78 -3.16 16.78
C PRO A 64 -8.25 -3.24 16.68
N PHE A 65 -7.56 -2.87 17.76
CA PHE A 65 -6.09 -2.80 17.82
C PHE A 65 -5.39 -4.05 17.29
N GLN A 66 -5.91 -5.25 17.59
CA GLN A 66 -5.34 -6.52 17.14
C GLN A 66 -5.40 -6.72 15.62
N MET A 67 -6.24 -5.94 14.94
CA MET A 67 -6.45 -5.98 13.48
C MET A 67 -5.70 -4.88 12.74
N ASP A 68 -4.94 -4.04 13.45
CA ASP A 68 -4.21 -2.91 12.87
C ASP A 68 -3.04 -3.33 11.96
N GLY A 69 -2.52 -4.53 12.17
CA GLY A 69 -1.55 -5.14 11.25
C GLY A 69 -0.13 -4.60 11.36
N VAL A 70 0.25 -4.02 12.52
CA VAL A 70 1.60 -3.50 12.77
C VAL A 70 2.41 -4.52 13.57
N PRO A 71 3.41 -5.20 12.96
CA PRO A 71 4.21 -6.22 13.63
C PRO A 71 4.96 -5.70 14.86
N GLY A 72 4.96 -6.48 15.91
CA GLY A 72 5.61 -6.12 17.17
C GLY A 72 4.83 -5.11 18.03
N ILE A 73 3.70 -4.60 17.53
CA ILE A 73 2.80 -3.68 18.23
C ILE A 73 1.43 -4.33 18.38
N SER A 74 0.71 -4.55 17.28
CA SER A 74 -0.66 -5.09 17.31
C SER A 74 -0.72 -6.61 17.12
N PHE A 75 0.29 -7.23 16.51
CA PHE A 75 0.40 -8.69 16.32
C PHE A 75 1.85 -9.10 16.00
N ALA A 76 2.11 -10.41 15.86
CA ALA A 76 3.45 -10.94 15.61
C ALA A 76 3.91 -10.83 14.14
N GLY A 77 3.03 -10.44 13.22
CA GLY A 77 3.23 -10.57 11.77
C GLY A 77 2.76 -11.93 11.24
N ILE A 78 2.80 -12.09 9.93
CA ILE A 78 2.41 -13.32 9.24
C ILE A 78 3.68 -14.05 8.80
N ALA A 79 3.98 -15.19 9.40
CA ALA A 79 5.17 -15.97 9.08
C ALA A 79 5.08 -16.60 7.68
N PRO A 80 6.22 -16.98 7.06
CA PRO A 80 6.24 -17.71 5.80
C PRO A 80 5.33 -18.94 5.81
N GLY A 81 4.45 -19.06 4.80
CA GLY A 81 3.49 -20.16 4.67
C GLY A 81 2.23 -20.02 5.50
N GLU A 82 2.14 -19.05 6.39
CA GLU A 82 0.97 -18.84 7.25
C GLU A 82 -0.10 -17.98 6.59
N THR A 83 -1.32 -18.11 7.13
CA THR A 83 -2.46 -17.25 6.80
C THR A 83 -2.96 -16.58 8.07
N PHE A 84 -3.08 -15.25 8.07
CA PHE A 84 -3.72 -14.47 9.11
C PHE A 84 -5.08 -13.96 8.64
N THR A 85 -6.09 -14.03 9.53
CA THR A 85 -7.44 -13.55 9.23
C THR A 85 -7.72 -12.25 9.96
N TYR A 86 -7.83 -11.17 9.21
CA TYR A 86 -8.35 -9.90 9.70
C TYR A 86 -9.87 -9.93 9.65
N GLN A 87 -10.51 -9.57 10.76
CA GLN A 87 -11.98 -9.46 10.82
C GLN A 87 -12.37 -8.25 11.65
N PHE A 88 -13.11 -7.33 11.05
CA PHE A 88 -13.57 -6.13 11.75
C PHE A 88 -14.82 -5.54 11.07
N LYS A 89 -15.56 -4.74 11.85
CA LYS A 89 -16.68 -3.97 11.34
C LYS A 89 -16.18 -2.69 10.70
N VAL A 90 -16.75 -2.33 9.56
CA VAL A 90 -16.42 -1.12 8.81
C VAL A 90 -17.26 0.04 9.34
N GLU A 91 -16.64 1.00 10.04
CA GLU A 91 -17.35 2.08 10.71
C GLU A 91 -17.43 3.37 9.89
N GLN A 92 -16.59 3.56 8.89
CA GLN A 92 -16.40 4.81 8.15
C GLN A 92 -16.67 4.65 6.66
N THR A 93 -16.72 5.76 5.93
CA THR A 93 -16.81 5.81 4.46
C THR A 93 -15.59 6.54 3.90
N GLY A 94 -15.36 6.42 2.58
CA GLY A 94 -14.31 7.15 1.88
C GLY A 94 -13.33 6.26 1.13
N SER A 95 -12.23 6.85 0.70
CA SER A 95 -11.15 6.19 0.00
C SER A 95 -9.91 6.15 0.86
N TYR A 96 -9.33 4.97 0.99
CA TYR A 96 -8.18 4.66 1.83
C TYR A 96 -7.24 3.74 1.07
N TRP A 97 -6.23 3.23 1.73
CA TRP A 97 -5.29 2.26 1.18
C TRP A 97 -4.82 1.28 2.24
N TYR A 98 -4.26 0.17 1.81
CA TYR A 98 -3.61 -0.80 2.66
C TYR A 98 -2.20 -1.06 2.16
N HIS A 99 -1.30 -1.39 3.07
CA HIS A 99 0.11 -1.66 2.73
C HIS A 99 0.79 -2.52 3.80
N SER A 100 1.95 -3.08 3.43
CA SER A 100 2.79 -3.79 4.39
C SER A 100 3.41 -2.81 5.40
N HIS A 101 3.50 -3.25 6.64
CA HIS A 101 4.26 -2.58 7.69
C HIS A 101 5.50 -3.39 8.08
N SER A 102 5.98 -4.28 7.18
CA SER A 102 7.12 -5.18 7.37
C SER A 102 8.26 -4.80 6.42
N GLY A 103 9.41 -4.43 6.97
CA GLY A 103 10.58 -4.06 6.18
C GLY A 103 10.29 -2.97 5.14
N CYS A 104 10.80 -3.16 3.92
CA CYS A 104 10.54 -2.27 2.79
C CYS A 104 9.53 -2.86 1.78
N GLN A 105 8.65 -3.77 2.21
CA GLN A 105 7.73 -4.47 1.31
C GLN A 105 6.68 -3.53 0.67
N GLU A 106 6.32 -2.43 1.32
CA GLU A 106 5.52 -1.36 0.74
C GLU A 106 6.19 -0.82 -0.54
N MET A 107 7.50 -0.56 -0.49
CA MET A 107 8.25 -0.05 -1.64
C MET A 107 8.42 -1.08 -2.76
N THR A 108 8.30 -2.37 -2.47
CA THR A 108 8.41 -3.45 -3.45
C THR A 108 7.08 -3.92 -4.01
N GLY A 109 5.94 -3.39 -3.51
CA GLY A 109 4.65 -3.61 -4.12
C GLY A 109 3.51 -4.08 -3.23
N VAL A 110 3.72 -4.25 -1.91
CA VAL A 110 2.64 -4.68 -1.00
C VAL A 110 1.80 -3.49 -0.59
N TYR A 111 0.94 -3.04 -1.48
CA TYR A 111 -0.06 -1.99 -1.26
C TYR A 111 -1.23 -2.11 -2.23
N GLY A 112 -2.37 -1.52 -1.85
CA GLY A 112 -3.56 -1.46 -2.68
C GLY A 112 -4.60 -0.47 -2.14
N GLY A 113 -5.60 -0.15 -2.95
CA GLY A 113 -6.65 0.80 -2.59
C GLY A 113 -7.78 0.16 -1.79
N ILE A 114 -8.46 0.99 -1.00
CA ILE A 114 -9.70 0.65 -0.29
C ILE A 114 -10.75 1.71 -0.64
N VAL A 115 -11.95 1.26 -1.00
CA VAL A 115 -13.12 2.14 -1.16
C VAL A 115 -14.22 1.65 -0.24
N ILE A 116 -14.78 2.54 0.55
CA ILE A 116 -15.86 2.23 1.48
C ILE A 116 -17.10 3.02 1.09
N ASP A 117 -18.07 2.30 0.54
CA ASP A 117 -19.36 2.87 0.16
C ASP A 117 -20.19 3.17 1.41
N PRO A 118 -21.02 4.25 1.42
CA PRO A 118 -21.95 4.53 2.51
C PRO A 118 -22.98 3.41 2.69
N ALA A 119 -23.47 3.23 3.93
CA ALA A 119 -24.53 2.26 4.25
C ALA A 119 -25.83 2.56 3.52
N THR A 120 -26.16 3.83 3.38
CA THR A 120 -27.40 4.31 2.73
C THR A 120 -27.06 5.44 1.75
N GLY A 121 -27.51 5.25 0.50
CA GLY A 121 -27.41 6.27 -0.52
C GLY A 121 -26.01 6.45 -1.11
N VAL A 122 -25.95 7.31 -2.12
CA VAL A 122 -24.69 7.87 -2.65
C VAL A 122 -24.65 9.30 -2.13
N ASP A 123 -23.55 9.73 -1.53
CA ASP A 123 -23.38 11.11 -1.08
C ASP A 123 -23.41 12.08 -2.29
N GLY A 124 -24.62 12.37 -2.77
CA GLY A 124 -24.94 13.49 -3.66
C GLY A 124 -24.38 13.45 -5.09
N VAL A 125 -23.37 12.67 -5.38
CA VAL A 125 -22.76 12.59 -6.71
C VAL A 125 -23.16 11.29 -7.40
N ARG A 126 -23.90 11.42 -8.51
CA ARG A 126 -24.15 10.29 -9.41
C ARG A 126 -23.13 10.35 -10.55
N ALA A 127 -22.38 9.28 -10.73
CA ALA A 127 -21.46 9.11 -11.82
C ALA A 127 -21.82 7.88 -12.65
N ASP A 128 -21.68 7.95 -13.98
CA ASP A 128 -21.85 6.78 -14.85
C ASP A 128 -20.68 5.81 -14.74
N ARG A 129 -19.53 6.32 -14.28
CA ARG A 129 -18.29 5.54 -14.07
C ARG A 129 -17.57 6.04 -12.83
N ASP A 130 -17.04 5.09 -12.05
CA ASP A 130 -16.29 5.34 -10.84
C ASP A 130 -14.96 4.56 -10.93
N TYR A 131 -13.84 5.27 -10.82
CA TYR A 131 -12.50 4.69 -10.89
C TYR A 131 -11.70 5.04 -9.64
N THR A 132 -11.05 4.02 -9.09
CA THR A 132 -10.06 4.21 -8.02
C THR A 132 -8.67 4.28 -8.63
N ILE A 133 -8.00 5.42 -8.45
CA ILE A 133 -6.64 5.64 -8.93
C ILE A 133 -5.70 5.67 -7.73
N LEU A 134 -4.73 4.75 -7.71
CA LEU A 134 -3.67 4.71 -6.72
C LEU A 134 -2.35 5.10 -7.40
N LEU A 135 -1.73 6.19 -6.92
CA LEU A 135 -0.42 6.64 -7.40
C LEU A 135 0.67 6.03 -6.54
N SER A 136 1.74 5.56 -7.18
CA SER A 136 2.88 4.96 -6.49
C SER A 136 4.17 5.18 -7.26
N ASP A 137 5.29 5.17 -6.54
CA ASP A 137 6.62 5.23 -7.11
C ASP A 137 7.17 3.82 -7.35
N TRP A 138 8.08 3.72 -8.31
CA TRP A 138 8.85 2.51 -8.58
C TRP A 138 10.33 2.83 -8.69
N THR A 139 11.17 1.94 -8.17
CA THR A 139 12.61 1.96 -8.40
C THR A 139 13.11 0.55 -8.72
N ASP A 140 14.05 0.45 -9.65
CA ASP A 140 14.76 -0.81 -9.94
C ASP A 140 15.87 -1.10 -8.93
N GLU A 141 16.16 -0.14 -8.06
CA GLU A 141 17.16 -0.30 -7.01
C GLU A 141 16.57 -0.99 -5.78
N ASP A 142 17.38 -1.79 -5.08
CA ASP A 142 17.02 -2.39 -3.81
C ASP A 142 16.57 -1.28 -2.80
N PRO A 143 15.35 -1.36 -2.25
CA PRO A 143 14.81 -0.33 -1.35
C PRO A 143 15.65 -0.13 -0.09
N MET A 144 16.35 -1.15 0.42
CA MET A 144 17.26 -0.98 1.57
C MET A 144 18.48 -0.15 1.21
N ARG A 145 18.97 -0.25 -0.04
CA ARG A 145 20.04 0.62 -0.54
C ARG A 145 19.56 2.04 -0.74
N VAL A 146 18.34 2.23 -1.28
CA VAL A 146 17.68 3.54 -1.39
C VAL A 146 17.58 4.20 -0.02
N LEU A 147 17.03 3.47 0.97
CA LEU A 147 16.90 3.96 2.34
C LEU A 147 18.27 4.34 2.94
N SER A 148 19.29 3.52 2.73
CA SER A 148 20.65 3.79 3.22
C SER A 148 21.23 5.08 2.66
N LYS A 149 21.02 5.34 1.36
CA LYS A 149 21.46 6.59 0.70
C LYS A 149 20.72 7.80 1.26
N LEU A 150 19.39 7.70 1.40
CA LEU A 150 18.56 8.80 1.91
C LEU A 150 18.85 9.11 3.37
N LYS A 151 19.27 8.14 4.19
CA LYS A 151 19.73 8.39 5.58
C LYS A 151 21.02 9.19 5.64
N VAL A 152 21.89 9.06 4.65
CA VAL A 152 23.15 9.82 4.56
C VAL A 152 22.92 11.18 3.90
N GLN A 153 22.11 11.22 2.86
CA GLN A 153 21.80 12.42 2.10
C GLN A 153 20.33 12.40 1.68
N SER A 154 19.49 13.16 2.36
CA SER A 154 18.04 13.17 2.16
C SER A 154 17.58 13.61 0.76
N ASP A 155 18.40 14.38 0.06
CA ASP A 155 18.16 14.87 -1.30
C ASP A 155 18.94 14.09 -2.39
N TYR A 156 19.41 12.87 -2.08
CA TYR A 156 20.26 12.07 -2.96
C TYR A 156 19.66 11.89 -4.36
N TYR A 157 18.35 11.64 -4.46
CA TYR A 157 17.62 11.45 -5.72
C TYR A 157 17.00 12.73 -6.28
N ASN A 158 17.27 13.89 -5.68
CA ASN A 158 16.81 15.16 -6.21
C ASN A 158 17.76 15.63 -7.32
N TYR A 159 17.50 15.22 -8.56
CA TYR A 159 18.33 15.55 -9.72
C TYR A 159 18.10 16.97 -10.24
N ILE A 160 16.94 17.57 -9.95
CA ILE A 160 16.61 18.96 -10.30
C ILE A 160 16.81 19.82 -9.06
N LYS A 161 18.05 20.18 -8.76
CA LYS A 161 18.38 21.06 -7.64
C LYS A 161 18.42 22.50 -8.14
N PRO A 162 17.69 23.43 -7.52
CA PRO A 162 17.84 24.85 -7.81
C PRO A 162 19.30 25.26 -7.63
N THR A 163 19.86 25.89 -8.65
CA THR A 163 21.21 26.43 -8.61
C THR A 163 21.19 27.89 -8.16
N VAL A 164 22.34 28.43 -7.79
CA VAL A 164 22.46 29.87 -7.50
C VAL A 164 22.02 30.71 -8.71
N PHE A 165 22.23 30.22 -9.94
CA PHE A 165 21.76 30.87 -11.16
C PHE A 165 20.24 30.85 -11.28
N ASP A 166 19.57 29.75 -10.91
CA ASP A 166 18.11 29.66 -10.90
C ASP A 166 17.53 30.67 -9.90
N PHE A 167 18.11 30.80 -8.70
CA PHE A 167 17.71 31.79 -7.72
C PHE A 167 17.79 33.23 -8.29
N PHE A 168 18.91 33.59 -8.91
CA PHE A 168 19.04 34.94 -9.49
C PHE A 168 18.11 35.18 -10.66
N ARG A 169 17.85 34.17 -11.48
CA ARG A 169 16.86 34.26 -12.58
C ARG A 169 15.45 34.48 -12.02
N ASP A 170 15.05 33.75 -10.98
CA ASP A 170 13.70 33.81 -10.42
C ASP A 170 13.44 35.10 -9.63
N VAL A 171 14.48 35.75 -9.10
CA VAL A 171 14.39 37.05 -8.43
C VAL A 171 14.39 38.23 -9.41
N SER A 172 14.83 38.01 -10.67
CA SER A 172 14.91 39.05 -11.70
C SER A 172 13.67 39.10 -12.63
N ASN A 173 12.71 38.20 -12.45
CA ASN A 173 11.40 38.18 -13.11
C ASN A 173 10.28 38.58 -12.13
#